data_0039fc59e994371d038f0bce683d69ac
#
_entry.id   0039fc59e994371d038f0bce683d69ac
#
_cell.length_a   1.000
_cell.length_b   1.000
_cell.length_c   1.000
_cell.angle_alpha   90.00
_cell.angle_beta   90.00
_cell.angle_gamma   90.00
#
_symmetry.space_group_name_H-M   'P 1'
#
loop_
_entity.id
_entity.type
_entity.pdbx_description
1 polymer ?
#
loop_
_entity_poly.entity_id
_entity_poly.type
_entity_poly.pdbx_seq_one_letter_code
_entity_poly.pdbx_strand_id
1 'polypeptide(L)'
;MCIRDSFEGAQGTLLDLDHGTYPFVTSSNPISGGACIGAGVGPTLIDRVIGVAKAYTTRVGEGPFPTELQGSINDQLCDRGSEFGTTTGRRRRCGWFDGVIGKYAVSVNGLDCLAVTKLDVLDELDEIQVCIAYDLDGEEIDYFPTNSDDLKKCKPIFKKLKGWQCSTADCRKLSDLPENAMNYLRFLAELMEVPIAIVSLGANRDQTIVIEDPIHGPKRALLR
;
A
#
# COMPACT_ATOMS: atom_id res chain seq x y z
N MET A 1 30.21 -5.91 17.26
CA MET A 1 29.04 -6.69 16.82
C MET A 1 28.07 -5.66 16.20
N CYS A 2 27.87 -5.67 14.88
CA CYS A 2 26.85 -4.80 14.29
C CYS A 2 25.48 -5.43 14.55
N ILE A 3 24.77 -4.91 15.53
CA ILE A 3 23.37 -5.27 15.77
C ILE A 3 22.56 -4.37 14.82
N ARG A 4 21.74 -4.98 13.98
CA ARG A 4 20.73 -4.29 13.20
C ARG A 4 19.39 -4.71 13.75
N ASP A 5 18.66 -3.74 14.27
CA ASP A 5 17.32 -3.93 14.75
C ASP A 5 16.34 -3.67 13.61
N SER A 6 15.28 -4.45 13.52
CA SER A 6 14.16 -4.25 12.62
C SER A 6 12.90 -4.13 13.46
N PHE A 7 12.16 -3.06 13.26
CA PHE A 7 10.86 -2.84 13.89
C PHE A 7 9.78 -3.12 12.84
N GLU A 8 8.89 -4.06 13.16
CA GLU A 8 7.75 -4.38 12.30
C GLU A 8 6.47 -3.86 12.94
N GLY A 9 5.78 -2.95 12.25
CA GLY A 9 4.46 -2.47 12.64
C GLY A 9 3.37 -3.43 12.17
N ALA A 10 2.27 -3.47 12.92
CA ALA A 10 1.04 -4.12 12.51
C ALA A 10 0.04 -3.08 11.96
N GLN A 11 -1.12 -3.53 11.44
CA GLN A 11 -2.21 -2.73 10.90
C GLN A 11 -1.79 -1.91 9.66
N GLY A 12 -1.91 -0.58 9.71
CA GLY A 12 -1.56 0.32 8.61
C GLY A 12 -1.87 1.78 8.95
N THR A 13 -1.36 2.71 8.15
CA THR A 13 -1.40 4.16 8.39
C THR A 13 -2.82 4.68 8.67
N LEU A 14 -3.84 4.23 7.93
CA LEU A 14 -5.22 4.71 8.13
C LEU A 14 -5.89 4.18 9.39
N LEU A 15 -5.27 3.24 10.09
CA LEU A 15 -5.74 2.74 11.38
C LEU A 15 -5.00 3.37 12.56
N ASP A 16 -4.05 4.28 12.30
CA ASP A 16 -3.34 5.03 13.36
C ASP A 16 -4.32 5.92 14.14
N LEU A 17 -4.14 5.95 15.47
CA LEU A 17 -5.04 6.68 16.38
C LEU A 17 -5.08 8.18 16.06
N ASP A 18 -3.93 8.76 15.71
CA ASP A 18 -3.79 10.21 15.50
C ASP A 18 -3.86 10.60 14.01
N HIS A 19 -3.37 9.74 13.12
CA HIS A 19 -3.22 10.01 11.69
C HIS A 19 -4.19 9.20 10.81
N GLY A 20 -4.99 8.32 11.40
CA GLY A 20 -5.94 7.48 10.69
C GLY A 20 -7.33 8.09 10.56
N THR A 21 -8.25 7.25 10.11
CA THR A 21 -9.67 7.63 9.87
C THR A 21 -10.50 7.53 11.15
N TYR A 22 -10.19 8.33 12.16
CA TYR A 22 -10.93 8.35 13.43
C TYR A 22 -12.44 8.55 13.20
N PRO A 23 -13.33 7.84 13.89
CA PRO A 23 -13.10 6.89 15.00
C PRO A 23 -12.78 5.44 14.56
N PHE A 24 -12.64 5.16 13.27
CA PHE A 24 -12.41 3.82 12.73
C PHE A 24 -10.92 3.49 12.69
N VAL A 25 -10.29 3.45 13.85
CA VAL A 25 -8.84 3.29 14.05
C VAL A 25 -8.56 2.20 15.09
N THR A 26 -7.29 1.83 15.25
CA THR A 26 -6.82 1.00 16.38
C THR A 26 -6.48 1.90 17.58
N SER A 27 -6.29 1.31 18.74
CA SER A 27 -5.83 2.00 19.95
C SER A 27 -4.30 2.14 20.03
N SER A 28 -3.64 2.17 18.90
CA SER A 28 -2.17 2.24 18.78
C SER A 28 -1.75 3.16 17.64
N ASN A 29 -0.44 3.42 17.54
CA ASN A 29 0.17 4.20 16.47
C ASN A 29 0.99 3.29 15.55
N PRO A 30 0.38 2.70 14.50
CA PRO A 30 1.08 1.86 13.53
C PRO A 30 1.95 2.63 12.52
N ILE A 31 1.99 3.95 12.55
CA ILE A 31 2.94 4.73 11.77
C ILE A 31 4.37 4.53 12.27
N SER A 32 5.36 4.86 11.41
CA SER A 32 6.79 4.68 11.74
C SER A 32 7.23 5.36 13.04
N GLY A 33 6.67 6.54 13.34
CA GLY A 33 6.88 7.25 14.61
C GLY A 33 6.45 6.46 15.84
N GLY A 34 5.47 5.58 15.70
CA GLY A 34 5.00 4.70 16.78
C GLY A 34 6.06 3.70 17.24
N ALA A 35 6.99 3.30 16.37
CA ALA A 35 8.13 2.45 16.74
C ALA A 35 9.04 3.15 17.73
N CYS A 36 9.28 4.44 17.56
CA CYS A 36 10.11 5.24 18.48
C CYS A 36 9.49 5.29 19.89
N ILE A 37 8.18 5.52 19.97
CA ILE A 37 7.47 5.60 21.26
C ILE A 37 7.37 4.21 21.90
N GLY A 38 6.95 3.21 21.12
CA GLY A 38 6.69 1.86 21.64
C GLY A 38 7.94 1.10 22.05
N ALA A 39 9.05 1.27 21.32
CA ALA A 39 10.32 0.61 21.63
C ALA A 39 11.30 1.48 22.46
N GLY A 40 10.96 2.76 22.71
CA GLY A 40 11.84 3.68 23.42
C GLY A 40 13.11 4.04 22.64
N VAL A 41 13.02 4.10 21.32
CA VAL A 41 14.14 4.40 20.42
C VAL A 41 14.06 5.86 19.98
N GLY A 42 15.17 6.58 20.04
CA GLY A 42 15.21 7.96 19.54
C GLY A 42 14.96 8.02 18.04
N PRO A 43 14.17 9.00 17.53
CA PRO A 43 13.80 9.05 16.11
C PRO A 43 14.99 9.18 15.16
N THR A 44 16.10 9.76 15.61
CA THR A 44 17.36 9.89 14.85
C THR A 44 18.13 8.58 14.71
N LEU A 45 17.72 7.52 15.43
CA LEU A 45 18.29 6.17 15.35
C LEU A 45 17.55 5.28 14.35
N ILE A 46 16.48 5.77 13.75
CA ILE A 46 15.78 5.09 12.64
C ILE A 46 16.50 5.45 11.34
N ASP A 47 17.23 4.51 10.78
CA ASP A 47 18.01 4.73 9.57
C ASP A 47 17.16 4.72 8.30
N ARG A 48 16.13 3.84 8.25
CA ARG A 48 15.26 3.65 7.10
C ARG A 48 13.85 3.22 7.49
N VAL A 49 12.90 3.66 6.68
CA VAL A 49 11.49 3.26 6.77
C VAL A 49 11.05 2.63 5.46
N ILE A 50 10.68 1.35 5.52
CA ILE A 50 10.19 0.58 4.38
C ILE A 50 8.66 0.50 4.49
N GLY A 51 7.96 1.05 3.51
CA GLY A 51 6.50 0.90 3.43
C GLY A 51 6.12 -0.45 2.84
N VAL A 52 5.20 -1.17 3.47
CA VAL A 52 4.62 -2.38 2.90
C VAL A 52 3.23 -2.07 2.39
N ALA A 53 3.02 -2.21 1.09
CA ALA A 53 1.74 -1.99 0.43
C ALA A 53 1.32 -3.22 -0.36
N LYS A 54 0.04 -3.50 -0.44
CA LYS A 54 -0.49 -4.45 -1.42
C LYS A 54 -0.62 -3.77 -2.78
N ALA A 55 -0.63 -4.54 -3.84
CA ALA A 55 -0.93 -4.03 -5.19
C ALA A 55 -2.39 -3.54 -5.34
N TYR A 56 -3.21 -3.64 -4.33
CA TYR A 56 -4.58 -3.14 -4.22
C TYR A 56 -4.85 -2.76 -2.76
N THR A 57 -5.95 -2.09 -2.47
CA THR A 57 -6.27 -1.65 -1.11
C THR A 57 -7.21 -2.64 -0.42
N THR A 58 -7.00 -2.88 0.88
CA THR A 58 -7.93 -3.66 1.70
C THR A 58 -8.23 -2.93 3.01
N ARG A 59 -9.45 -3.12 3.51
CA ARG A 59 -9.85 -2.60 4.82
C ARG A 59 -10.59 -3.66 5.62
N VAL A 60 -10.28 -3.73 6.90
CA VAL A 60 -11.03 -4.53 7.88
C VAL A 60 -11.96 -3.61 8.67
N GLY A 61 -13.21 -4.04 8.84
CA GLY A 61 -14.18 -3.27 9.62
C GLY A 61 -14.79 -2.10 8.86
N GLU A 62 -15.36 -1.18 9.62
CA GLU A 62 -16.07 -0.01 9.12
C GLU A 62 -15.12 1.15 8.82
N GLY A 63 -15.69 2.26 8.36
CA GLY A 63 -14.98 3.49 8.03
C GLY A 63 -14.93 3.77 6.54
N PRO A 64 -14.54 4.99 6.17
CA PRO A 64 -14.50 5.42 4.78
C PRO A 64 -13.51 4.61 3.96
N PHE A 65 -13.89 4.29 2.73
CA PHE A 65 -13.07 3.54 1.78
C PHE A 65 -13.41 3.98 0.34
N PRO A 66 -12.88 5.12 -0.11
CA PRO A 66 -13.29 5.71 -1.39
C PRO A 66 -13.14 4.78 -2.60
N THR A 67 -12.11 3.95 -2.63
CA THR A 67 -11.81 3.05 -3.75
C THR A 67 -12.43 1.66 -3.61
N GLU A 68 -13.35 1.47 -2.65
CA GLU A 68 -13.98 0.18 -2.38
C GLU A 68 -14.69 -0.38 -3.61
N LEU A 69 -14.45 -1.63 -3.91
CA LEU A 69 -15.08 -2.38 -4.99
C LEU A 69 -16.30 -3.15 -4.51
N GLN A 70 -17.23 -3.37 -5.41
CA GLN A 70 -18.41 -4.20 -5.20
C GLN A 70 -18.55 -5.22 -6.34
N GLY A 71 -19.34 -6.28 -6.10
CA GLY A 71 -19.62 -7.31 -7.10
C GLY A 71 -18.42 -8.21 -7.41
N SER A 72 -18.38 -8.75 -8.62
CA SER A 72 -17.48 -9.83 -9.02
C SER A 72 -15.99 -9.49 -8.89
N ILE A 73 -15.58 -8.25 -9.15
CA ILE A 73 -14.17 -7.85 -9.03
C ILE A 73 -13.74 -7.86 -7.56
N ASN A 74 -14.58 -7.36 -6.64
CA ASN A 74 -14.31 -7.47 -5.21
C ASN A 74 -14.16 -8.93 -4.78
N ASP A 75 -15.05 -9.79 -5.26
CA ASP A 75 -15.02 -11.21 -4.93
C ASP A 75 -13.76 -11.88 -5.45
N GLN A 76 -13.37 -11.60 -6.69
CA GLN A 76 -12.14 -12.10 -7.28
C GLN A 76 -10.89 -11.69 -6.49
N LEU A 77 -10.76 -10.40 -6.14
CA LEU A 77 -9.62 -9.91 -5.35
C LEU A 77 -9.59 -10.54 -3.95
N CYS A 78 -10.76 -10.67 -3.31
CA CYS A 78 -10.87 -11.24 -1.98
C CYS A 78 -10.47 -12.73 -1.97
N ASP A 79 -10.98 -13.51 -2.92
CA ASP A 79 -10.76 -14.96 -2.97
C ASP A 79 -9.32 -15.28 -3.38
N ARG A 80 -8.80 -14.65 -4.47
CA ARG A 80 -7.40 -14.83 -4.89
C ARG A 80 -6.41 -14.30 -3.85
N GLY A 81 -6.71 -13.15 -3.27
CA GLY A 81 -5.89 -12.54 -2.24
C GLY A 81 -6.02 -13.21 -0.87
N SER A 82 -6.91 -14.21 -0.70
CA SER A 82 -7.22 -14.80 0.61
C SER A 82 -7.49 -13.72 1.66
N GLU A 83 -8.28 -12.71 1.28
CA GLU A 83 -8.52 -11.53 2.11
C GLU A 83 -9.58 -11.82 3.18
N PHE A 84 -9.17 -12.62 4.16
CA PHE A 84 -9.98 -12.96 5.34
C PHE A 84 -9.23 -12.57 6.61
N GLY A 85 -9.97 -12.21 7.64
CA GLY A 85 -9.40 -11.92 8.96
C GLY A 85 -8.85 -13.21 9.59
N THR A 86 -7.58 -13.20 9.98
CA THR A 86 -6.89 -14.38 10.51
C THR A 86 -7.62 -15.00 11.73
N THR A 87 -8.15 -14.15 12.61
CA THR A 87 -8.83 -14.61 13.86
C THR A 87 -10.30 -14.86 13.65
N THR A 88 -10.98 -14.02 12.87
CA THR A 88 -12.46 -14.05 12.76
C THR A 88 -12.94 -14.72 11.49
N GLY A 89 -12.08 -15.00 10.52
CA GLY A 89 -12.47 -15.47 9.19
C GLY A 89 -13.32 -14.47 8.39
N ARG A 90 -13.56 -13.27 8.92
CA ARG A 90 -14.39 -12.25 8.26
C ARG A 90 -13.72 -11.77 6.99
N ARG A 91 -14.50 -11.71 5.91
CA ARG A 91 -14.08 -11.17 4.62
C ARG A 91 -13.63 -9.71 4.77
N ARG A 92 -12.50 -9.35 4.18
CA ARG A 92 -12.04 -7.96 4.09
C ARG A 92 -12.71 -7.28 2.92
N ARG A 93 -12.91 -5.98 3.05
CA ARG A 93 -13.32 -5.09 1.95
C ARG A 93 -12.10 -4.87 1.06
N CYS A 94 -12.26 -5.04 -0.25
CA CYS A 94 -11.20 -4.82 -1.23
C CYS A 94 -11.53 -3.61 -2.09
N GLY A 95 -10.49 -2.94 -2.58
CA GLY A 95 -10.61 -1.77 -3.43
C GLY A 95 -9.41 -1.62 -4.35
N TRP A 96 -9.52 -0.78 -5.36
CA TRP A 96 -8.38 -0.39 -6.19
C TRP A 96 -7.31 0.29 -5.36
N PHE A 97 -6.05 0.23 -5.84
CA PHE A 97 -4.96 0.94 -5.19
C PHE A 97 -5.28 2.44 -5.09
N ASP A 98 -5.16 2.98 -3.89
CA ASP A 98 -5.45 4.37 -3.60
C ASP A 98 -4.16 5.17 -3.51
N GLY A 99 -3.84 5.92 -4.57
CA GLY A 99 -2.62 6.71 -4.65
C GLY A 99 -2.64 7.93 -3.74
N VAL A 100 -3.82 8.49 -3.44
CA VAL A 100 -3.96 9.63 -2.52
C VAL A 100 -3.59 9.17 -1.10
N ILE A 101 -4.14 8.03 -0.68
CA ILE A 101 -3.76 7.39 0.60
C ILE A 101 -2.30 6.98 0.58
N GLY A 102 -1.80 6.48 -0.56
CA GLY A 102 -0.40 6.12 -0.73
C GLY A 102 0.56 7.30 -0.49
N LYS A 103 0.31 8.44 -1.13
CA LYS A 103 1.08 9.69 -0.91
C LYS A 103 1.03 10.16 0.54
N TYR A 104 -0.16 10.12 1.14
CA TYR A 104 -0.34 10.45 2.55
C TYR A 104 0.51 9.52 3.46
N ALA A 105 0.44 8.21 3.22
CA ALA A 105 1.23 7.24 3.98
C ALA A 105 2.74 7.47 3.81
N VAL A 106 3.20 7.77 2.59
CA VAL A 106 4.60 8.13 2.33
C VAL A 106 5.03 9.33 3.15
N SER A 107 4.21 10.38 3.20
CA SER A 107 4.51 11.61 3.94
C SER A 107 4.55 11.40 5.44
N VAL A 108 3.48 10.77 6.01
CA VAL A 108 3.35 10.59 7.47
C VAL A 108 4.42 9.65 8.04
N ASN A 109 4.82 8.64 7.27
CA ASN A 109 5.81 7.67 7.72
C ASN A 109 7.25 8.02 7.31
N GLY A 110 7.46 8.96 6.39
CA GLY A 110 8.78 9.26 5.86
C GLY A 110 9.39 8.07 5.13
N LEU A 111 8.63 7.42 4.24
CA LEU A 111 9.07 6.18 3.57
C LEU A 111 10.27 6.44 2.66
N ASP A 112 11.30 5.61 2.79
CA ASP A 112 12.47 5.59 1.89
C ASP A 112 12.24 4.74 0.64
N CYS A 113 11.51 3.63 0.78
CA CYS A 113 11.15 2.74 -0.31
C CYS A 113 9.89 1.93 0.02
N LEU A 114 9.37 1.21 -0.99
CA LEU A 114 8.21 0.34 -0.88
C LEU A 114 8.55 -1.12 -1.12
N ALA A 115 7.85 -1.98 -0.40
CA ALA A 115 7.65 -3.38 -0.71
C ALA A 115 6.19 -3.55 -1.19
N VAL A 116 6.00 -3.82 -2.49
CA VAL A 116 4.68 -4.09 -3.06
C VAL A 116 4.41 -5.58 -3.00
N THR A 117 3.31 -5.97 -2.38
CA THR A 117 2.93 -7.37 -2.18
C THR A 117 1.67 -7.73 -2.93
N LYS A 118 1.44 -9.03 -3.13
CA LYS A 118 0.20 -9.56 -3.74
C LYS A 118 -0.04 -9.04 -5.17
N LEU A 119 1.01 -8.83 -5.95
CA LEU A 119 0.89 -8.44 -7.34
C LEU A 119 0.19 -9.54 -8.16
N ASP A 120 0.47 -10.81 -7.84
CA ASP A 120 -0.14 -12.01 -8.41
C ASP A 120 -1.67 -12.07 -8.33
N VAL A 121 -2.25 -11.38 -7.37
CA VAL A 121 -3.73 -11.31 -7.22
C VAL A 121 -4.38 -10.61 -8.42
N LEU A 122 -3.65 -9.71 -9.08
CA LEU A 122 -4.12 -8.96 -10.23
C LEU A 122 -3.90 -9.66 -11.59
N ASP A 123 -3.29 -10.84 -11.60
CA ASP A 123 -2.81 -11.55 -12.81
C ASP A 123 -3.88 -11.77 -13.89
N GLU A 124 -5.15 -11.98 -13.51
CA GLU A 124 -6.23 -12.30 -14.46
C GLU A 124 -6.99 -11.08 -14.96
N LEU A 125 -6.72 -9.90 -14.39
CA LEU A 125 -7.44 -8.70 -14.75
C LEU A 125 -7.00 -8.19 -16.11
N ASP A 126 -7.95 -7.75 -16.93
CA ASP A 126 -7.73 -7.09 -18.22
C ASP A 126 -7.50 -5.58 -18.06
N GLU A 127 -8.14 -4.97 -17.08
CA GLU A 127 -8.00 -3.57 -16.71
C GLU A 127 -7.79 -3.46 -15.19
N ILE A 128 -6.85 -2.60 -14.81
CA ILE A 128 -6.56 -2.27 -13.40
C ILE A 128 -6.72 -0.75 -13.26
N GLN A 129 -7.35 -0.32 -12.17
CA GLN A 129 -7.54 1.09 -11.90
C GLN A 129 -6.73 1.51 -10.69
N VAL A 130 -6.17 2.72 -10.74
CA VAL A 130 -5.46 3.36 -9.63
C VAL A 130 -6.11 4.71 -9.37
N CYS A 131 -6.50 4.96 -8.13
CA CYS A 131 -7.02 6.27 -7.75
C CYS A 131 -5.87 7.27 -7.68
N ILE A 132 -6.01 8.37 -8.43
CA ILE A 132 -4.98 9.43 -8.53
C ILE A 132 -5.37 10.72 -7.83
N ALA A 133 -6.68 10.93 -7.62
CA ALA A 133 -7.27 12.10 -6.98
C ALA A 133 -8.68 11.75 -6.47
N TYR A 134 -9.29 12.64 -5.72
CA TYR A 134 -10.70 12.57 -5.34
C TYR A 134 -11.48 13.77 -5.87
N ASP A 135 -12.76 13.56 -6.20
CA ASP A 135 -13.75 14.61 -6.31
C ASP A 135 -14.42 14.76 -4.94
N LEU A 136 -14.24 15.91 -4.31
CA LEU A 136 -14.90 16.30 -3.07
C LEU A 136 -15.81 17.49 -3.34
N ASP A 137 -17.12 17.24 -3.34
CA ASP A 137 -18.17 18.26 -3.55
C ASP A 137 -18.01 19.06 -4.89
N GLY A 138 -17.42 18.44 -5.93
CA GLY A 138 -17.17 19.02 -7.25
C GLY A 138 -15.78 19.67 -7.42
N GLU A 139 -14.93 19.59 -6.41
CA GLU A 139 -13.53 20.02 -6.47
C GLU A 139 -12.60 18.79 -6.53
N GLU A 140 -11.68 18.78 -7.51
CA GLU A 140 -10.65 17.75 -7.60
C GLU A 140 -9.53 18.03 -6.60
N ILE A 141 -9.26 17.07 -5.71
CA ILE A 141 -8.21 17.16 -4.69
C ILE A 141 -7.26 15.97 -4.82
N ASP A 142 -5.95 16.20 -4.65
CA ASP A 142 -4.90 15.19 -4.69
C ASP A 142 -4.25 14.92 -3.32
N TYR A 143 -4.82 15.47 -2.27
CA TYR A 143 -4.42 15.31 -0.88
C TYR A 143 -5.47 14.53 -0.07
N PHE A 144 -5.03 13.88 1.01
CA PHE A 144 -5.88 13.10 1.90
C PHE A 144 -6.66 14.02 2.86
N PRO A 145 -8.01 14.03 2.82
CA PRO A 145 -8.81 14.78 3.78
C PRO A 145 -8.67 14.19 5.19
N THR A 146 -8.25 15.00 6.13
CA THR A 146 -8.08 14.56 7.54
C THR A 146 -9.41 14.38 8.27
N ASN A 147 -10.49 14.99 7.76
CA ASN A 147 -11.84 14.83 8.29
C ASN A 147 -12.49 13.58 7.69
N SER A 148 -12.91 12.64 8.55
CA SER A 148 -13.59 11.41 8.12
C SER A 148 -14.90 11.65 7.37
N ASP A 149 -15.61 12.74 7.67
CA ASP A 149 -16.89 13.04 7.00
C ASP A 149 -16.65 13.55 5.57
N ASP A 150 -15.59 14.30 5.34
CA ASP A 150 -15.20 14.71 4.00
C ASP A 150 -14.68 13.50 3.19
N LEU A 151 -13.90 12.63 3.82
CA LEU A 151 -13.42 11.42 3.16
C LEU A 151 -14.56 10.47 2.73
N LYS A 152 -15.68 10.42 3.47
CA LYS A 152 -16.88 9.67 3.08
C LYS A 152 -17.56 10.22 1.82
N LYS A 153 -17.41 11.52 1.55
CA LYS A 153 -17.98 12.18 0.37
C LYS A 153 -17.08 12.04 -0.86
N CYS A 154 -15.80 11.77 -0.65
CA CYS A 154 -14.83 11.65 -1.73
C CYS A 154 -15.23 10.57 -2.72
N LYS A 155 -15.26 10.96 -4.01
CA LYS A 155 -15.42 10.05 -5.13
C LYS A 155 -14.06 9.86 -5.80
N PRO A 156 -13.57 8.62 -5.97
CA PRO A 156 -12.26 8.40 -6.54
C PRO A 156 -12.21 8.75 -8.04
N ILE A 157 -11.15 9.42 -8.44
CA ILE A 157 -10.80 9.67 -9.85
C ILE A 157 -9.73 8.66 -10.23
N PHE A 158 -10.04 7.82 -11.23
CA PHE A 158 -9.20 6.69 -11.58
C PHE A 158 -8.40 6.90 -12.86
N LYS A 159 -7.13 6.49 -12.82
CA LYS A 159 -6.31 6.18 -14.00
C LYS A 159 -6.49 4.69 -14.32
N LYS A 160 -6.87 4.39 -15.57
CA LYS A 160 -6.98 3.03 -16.08
C LYS A 160 -5.65 2.58 -16.67
N LEU A 161 -5.24 1.37 -16.34
CA LEU A 161 -4.05 0.71 -16.82
C LEU A 161 -4.44 -0.66 -17.40
N LYS A 162 -3.71 -1.12 -18.42
CA LYS A 162 -3.91 -2.46 -18.95
C LYS A 162 -3.41 -3.50 -17.94
N GLY A 163 -4.22 -4.52 -17.69
CA GLY A 163 -3.79 -5.72 -17.00
C GLY A 163 -2.86 -6.57 -17.86
N TRP A 164 -2.31 -7.62 -17.28
CA TRP A 164 -1.35 -8.48 -17.98
C TRP A 164 -1.88 -9.86 -18.30
N GLN A 165 -3.00 -10.28 -17.73
CA GLN A 165 -3.74 -11.52 -18.03
C GLN A 165 -2.87 -12.78 -18.16
N CYS A 166 -1.83 -12.88 -17.36
CA CYS A 166 -0.95 -14.05 -17.27
C CYS A 166 -0.37 -14.20 -15.87
N SER A 167 -0.04 -15.44 -15.49
CA SER A 167 0.52 -15.74 -14.18
C SER A 167 1.89 -15.14 -13.98
N THR A 168 2.11 -14.50 -12.84
CA THR A 168 3.42 -14.02 -12.38
C THR A 168 4.08 -14.97 -11.37
N ALA A 169 3.44 -16.08 -11.01
CA ALA A 169 3.87 -17.00 -9.95
C ALA A 169 5.27 -17.58 -10.13
N ASP A 170 5.70 -17.76 -11.39
CA ASP A 170 7.01 -18.32 -11.73
C ASP A 170 8.09 -17.24 -11.98
N CYS A 171 7.74 -15.97 -11.91
CA CYS A 171 8.71 -14.89 -12.06
C CYS A 171 9.64 -14.86 -10.84
N ARG A 172 10.94 -14.71 -11.07
CA ARG A 172 11.96 -14.66 -10.02
C ARG A 172 12.86 -13.43 -10.13
N LYS A 173 12.76 -12.72 -11.24
CA LYS A 173 13.50 -11.50 -11.54
C LYS A 173 12.54 -10.45 -12.09
N LEU A 174 12.92 -9.20 -11.97
CA LEU A 174 12.12 -8.08 -12.49
C LEU A 174 11.90 -8.21 -14.01
N SER A 175 12.90 -8.71 -14.74
CA SER A 175 12.82 -8.94 -16.19
C SER A 175 11.84 -10.03 -16.61
N ASP A 176 11.40 -10.88 -15.69
CA ASP A 176 10.45 -11.96 -15.97
C ASP A 176 9.00 -11.47 -15.92
N LEU A 177 8.79 -10.29 -15.32
CA LEU A 177 7.45 -9.71 -15.21
C LEU A 177 6.91 -9.27 -16.57
N PRO A 178 5.60 -9.46 -16.82
CA PRO A 178 4.93 -8.92 -17.98
C PRO A 178 5.09 -7.40 -18.08
N GLU A 179 5.16 -6.86 -19.28
CA GLU A 179 5.36 -5.42 -19.50
C GLU A 179 4.31 -4.56 -18.79
N ASN A 180 3.04 -4.99 -18.84
CA ASN A 180 1.96 -4.25 -18.16
C ASN A 180 2.10 -4.28 -16.63
N ALA A 181 2.59 -5.38 -16.04
CA ALA A 181 2.89 -5.44 -14.61
C ALA A 181 4.04 -4.49 -14.25
N MET A 182 5.08 -4.42 -15.08
CA MET A 182 6.15 -3.44 -14.94
C MET A 182 5.66 -2.01 -15.05
N ASN A 183 4.77 -1.73 -16.00
CA ASN A 183 4.17 -0.41 -16.18
C ASN A 183 3.32 -0.01 -14.98
N TYR A 184 2.59 -0.97 -14.41
CA TYR A 184 1.84 -0.77 -13.16
C TYR A 184 2.75 -0.37 -12.00
N LEU A 185 3.84 -1.11 -11.78
CA LEU A 185 4.80 -0.82 -10.69
C LEU A 185 5.49 0.54 -10.90
N ARG A 186 5.92 0.85 -12.13
CA ARG A 186 6.49 2.17 -12.45
C ARG A 186 5.50 3.29 -12.16
N PHE A 187 4.25 3.12 -12.58
CA PHE A 187 3.21 4.11 -12.33
C PHE A 187 2.98 4.34 -10.82
N LEU A 188 2.96 3.27 -10.01
CA LEU A 188 2.84 3.42 -8.56
C LEU A 188 4.04 4.16 -7.95
N ALA A 189 5.26 3.84 -8.39
CA ALA A 189 6.47 4.49 -7.90
C ALA A 189 6.49 5.99 -8.26
N GLU A 190 6.10 6.34 -9.48
CA GLU A 190 5.98 7.72 -9.95
C GLU A 190 4.88 8.47 -9.19
N LEU A 191 3.69 7.87 -9.06
CA LEU A 191 2.56 8.50 -8.37
C LEU A 191 2.86 8.80 -6.91
N MET A 192 3.54 7.90 -6.21
CA MET A 192 3.87 8.06 -4.79
C MET A 192 5.23 8.73 -4.56
N GLU A 193 6.01 8.98 -5.62
CA GLU A 193 7.35 9.56 -5.55
C GLU A 193 8.31 8.80 -4.61
N VAL A 194 8.18 7.47 -4.59
CA VAL A 194 8.97 6.56 -3.75
C VAL A 194 9.38 5.33 -4.56
N PRO A 195 10.66 4.92 -4.55
CA PRO A 195 11.09 3.74 -5.28
C PRO A 195 10.50 2.45 -4.70
N ILE A 196 10.20 1.49 -5.57
CA ILE A 196 9.83 0.14 -5.17
C ILE A 196 11.10 -0.70 -5.09
N ALA A 197 11.44 -1.17 -3.89
CA ALA A 197 12.63 -1.99 -3.65
C ALA A 197 12.34 -3.50 -3.67
N ILE A 198 11.11 -3.88 -3.33
CA ILE A 198 10.69 -5.29 -3.24
C ILE A 198 9.34 -5.47 -3.91
N VAL A 199 9.18 -6.59 -4.62
CA VAL A 199 7.88 -7.05 -5.15
C VAL A 199 7.65 -8.49 -4.73
N SER A 200 6.51 -8.79 -4.11
CA SER A 200 6.11 -10.16 -3.76
C SER A 200 4.96 -10.62 -4.66
N LEU A 201 5.13 -11.81 -5.23
CA LEU A 201 4.26 -12.46 -6.20
C LEU A 201 3.54 -13.69 -5.62
N GLY A 202 3.60 -13.87 -4.32
CA GLY A 202 2.99 -15.00 -3.63
C GLY A 202 3.46 -15.13 -2.19
N ALA A 203 3.01 -16.20 -1.52
CA ALA A 203 3.26 -16.43 -0.11
C ALA A 203 4.65 -17.00 0.21
N ASN A 204 5.31 -17.60 -0.78
CA ASN A 204 6.59 -18.23 -0.58
C ASN A 204 7.74 -17.22 -0.67
N ARG A 205 8.80 -17.44 0.09
CA ARG A 205 9.97 -16.55 0.14
C ARG A 205 10.67 -16.42 -1.22
N ASP A 206 10.70 -17.47 -2.01
CA ASP A 206 11.28 -17.51 -3.37
C ASP A 206 10.45 -16.75 -4.41
N GLN A 207 9.20 -16.37 -4.07
CA GLN A 207 8.32 -15.53 -4.87
C GLN A 207 8.50 -14.03 -4.56
N THR A 208 9.59 -13.68 -3.88
CA THR A 208 9.92 -12.27 -3.57
C THR A 208 11.09 -11.82 -4.44
N ILE A 209 10.85 -10.81 -5.26
CA ILE A 209 11.87 -10.15 -6.08
C ILE A 209 12.41 -8.95 -5.32
N VAL A 210 13.70 -8.95 -5.02
CA VAL A 210 14.42 -7.79 -4.50
C VAL A 210 14.98 -7.03 -5.69
N ILE A 211 14.46 -5.84 -5.94
CA ILE A 211 14.88 -4.95 -7.05
C ILE A 211 16.11 -4.17 -6.63
N GLU A 212 16.07 -3.68 -5.40
CA GLU A 212 17.13 -2.87 -4.80
C GLU A 212 17.27 -3.24 -3.32
N ASP A 213 18.46 -3.12 -2.76
CA ASP A 213 18.67 -3.38 -1.34
C ASP A 213 17.84 -2.38 -0.49
N PRO A 214 16.79 -2.85 0.19
CA PRO A 214 15.90 -1.96 0.94
C PRO A 214 16.58 -1.35 2.18
N ILE A 215 17.72 -1.90 2.57
CA ILE A 215 18.45 -1.49 3.79
C ILE A 215 19.60 -0.54 3.44
N HIS A 216 20.38 -0.83 2.39
CA HIS A 216 21.58 -0.08 2.04
C HIS A 216 21.48 0.68 0.71
N GLY A 217 20.42 0.45 -0.06
CA GLY A 217 20.17 1.16 -1.31
C GLY A 217 20.02 2.67 -1.11
N PRO A 218 19.90 3.45 -2.19
CA PRO A 218 19.74 4.89 -2.12
C PRO A 218 18.52 5.26 -1.29
N LYS A 219 18.64 6.31 -0.47
CA LYS A 219 17.50 6.92 0.21
C LYS A 219 16.73 7.81 -0.76
N ARG A 220 15.43 7.92 -0.54
CA ARG A 220 14.62 8.94 -1.23
C ARG A 220 15.32 10.30 -1.10
N ALA A 221 15.53 10.96 -2.22
CA ALA A 221 15.96 12.35 -2.18
C ALA A 221 14.83 13.18 -1.56
N LEU A 222 15.04 13.70 -0.37
CA LEU A 222 14.09 14.66 0.20
C LEU A 222 14.04 15.87 -0.74
N LEU A 223 12.92 16.05 -1.40
CA LEU A 223 12.62 17.32 -2.07
C LEU A 223 12.54 18.37 -0.94
N ARG A 224 13.58 19.23 -0.89
CA ARG A 224 13.63 20.40 0.01
C ARG A 224 12.88 21.55 -0.62
#